data_bf1de00bdcd7da8e351734d2d05fe670
#
_entry.id   bf1de00bdcd7da8e351734d2d05fe670
#
_cell.length_a   1.000
_cell.length_b   1.000
_cell.length_c   1.000
_cell.angle_alpha   90.00
_cell.angle_beta   90.00
_cell.angle_gamma   90.00
#
_symmetry.space_group_name_H-M   'P 1'
#
loop_
_entity.id
_entity.type
_entity.pdbx_description
1 polymer ?
#
loop_
_entity_poly.entity_id
_entity_poly.type
_entity_poly.pdbx_seq_one_letter_code
_entity_poly.pdbx_strand_id
1 'polypeptide(L)'
;MKNILSVLLLASSFLSPQAAAKPNSLHQAIAGKQRSVEHKNRDKYRHPQQTLEFFGVKDNMTVVEVWPGEGWYTEILAPYLKSRGKLYAAHFSADAEPSYFKNNLHEFVKKIKNQPKVYGKVELTVLQPPKFLQIAPDGSADRVLTFRNVHNWMKDDQAAAVFNAMYKALKPGGILGVVEHRNSTLKPQDSKAESGYVSED
;
A
#
# COMPACT_ATOMS: atom_id res chain seq x y z
N MET A 1 52.75 -52.60 10.37
CA MET A 1 52.57 -51.16 10.15
C MET A 1 51.56 -51.00 9.03
N LYS A 2 50.31 -50.62 9.36
CA LYS A 2 49.20 -50.44 8.39
C LYS A 2 48.96 -48.95 8.24
N ASN A 3 49.20 -48.38 7.05
CA ASN A 3 48.98 -47.04 6.72
C ASN A 3 47.45 -46.86 6.35
N ILE A 4 46.71 -46.10 7.13
CA ILE A 4 45.36 -45.73 6.85
C ILE A 4 45.39 -44.37 6.10
N LEU A 5 45.04 -44.40 4.81
CA LEU A 5 44.92 -43.21 3.96
C LEU A 5 43.52 -42.63 4.14
N SER A 6 43.40 -41.51 4.86
CA SER A 6 42.13 -40.79 5.00
C SER A 6 41.89 -39.92 3.77
N VAL A 7 40.86 -40.26 2.99
CA VAL A 7 40.40 -39.46 1.87
C VAL A 7 39.40 -38.42 2.40
N LEU A 8 39.77 -37.12 2.36
CA LEU A 8 38.91 -36.01 2.67
C LEU A 8 38.05 -35.69 1.44
N LEU A 9 36.76 -36.02 1.49
CA LEU A 9 35.79 -35.57 0.47
C LEU A 9 35.41 -34.12 0.74
N LEU A 10 35.89 -33.20 -0.08
CA LEU A 10 35.42 -31.80 -0.13
C LEU A 10 34.08 -31.75 -0.89
N ALA A 11 33.00 -31.61 -0.15
CA ALA A 11 31.68 -31.34 -0.72
C ALA A 11 31.61 -29.85 -1.14
N SER A 12 31.80 -29.56 -2.42
CA SER A 12 31.55 -28.25 -3.01
C SER A 12 30.04 -28.01 -3.17
N SER A 13 29.52 -27.19 -2.28
CA SER A 13 28.11 -26.71 -2.37
C SER A 13 27.97 -25.75 -3.56
N PHE A 14 27.43 -26.24 -4.67
CA PHE A 14 27.01 -25.37 -5.77
C PHE A 14 25.80 -24.58 -5.33
N LEU A 15 25.96 -23.29 -4.96
CA LEU A 15 24.85 -22.35 -4.90
C LEU A 15 24.36 -22.12 -6.32
N SER A 16 23.23 -22.73 -6.66
CA SER A 16 22.54 -22.40 -7.92
C SER A 16 22.12 -20.92 -7.88
N PRO A 17 22.43 -20.14 -8.91
CA PRO A 17 21.96 -18.76 -8.96
C PRO A 17 20.44 -18.77 -9.01
N GLN A 18 19.82 -18.18 -7.98
CA GLN A 18 18.37 -18.02 -7.91
C GLN A 18 17.95 -17.04 -9.01
N ALA A 19 17.21 -17.52 -10.00
CA ALA A 19 16.75 -16.71 -11.12
C ALA A 19 15.97 -15.51 -10.58
N ALA A 20 16.39 -14.29 -10.95
CA ALA A 20 15.71 -13.07 -10.57
C ALA A 20 14.25 -13.11 -11.06
N ALA A 21 13.30 -12.79 -10.18
CA ALA A 21 11.89 -12.74 -10.55
C ALA A 21 11.67 -11.73 -11.68
N LYS A 22 10.88 -12.14 -12.69
CA LYS A 22 10.54 -11.26 -13.81
C LYS A 22 9.74 -10.05 -13.32
N PRO A 23 9.97 -8.84 -13.89
CA PRO A 23 9.18 -7.67 -13.59
C PRO A 23 7.68 -7.91 -13.86
N ASN A 24 6.83 -7.42 -12.97
CA ASN A 24 5.39 -7.42 -13.20
C ASN A 24 5.00 -6.19 -14.03
N SER A 25 4.02 -6.34 -14.90
CA SER A 25 3.46 -5.23 -15.67
C SER A 25 2.33 -4.55 -14.89
N LEU A 26 2.41 -3.21 -14.73
CA LEU A 26 1.34 -2.42 -14.13
C LEU A 26 0.03 -2.57 -14.94
N HIS A 27 0.13 -2.52 -16.26
CA HIS A 27 -1.01 -2.73 -17.16
C HIS A 27 -1.69 -4.09 -16.92
N GLN A 28 -0.91 -5.18 -16.76
CA GLN A 28 -1.45 -6.51 -16.45
C GLN A 28 -2.13 -6.55 -15.09
N ALA A 29 -1.58 -5.86 -14.09
CA ALA A 29 -2.20 -5.76 -12.76
C ALA A 29 -3.54 -5.02 -12.82
N ILE A 30 -3.62 -3.92 -13.60
CA ILE A 30 -4.84 -3.14 -13.82
C ILE A 30 -5.90 -3.97 -14.58
N ALA A 31 -5.52 -4.69 -15.63
CA ALA A 31 -6.42 -5.53 -16.42
C ALA A 31 -6.82 -6.85 -15.73
N GLY A 32 -6.16 -7.19 -14.64
CA GLY A 32 -6.21 -8.50 -13.99
C GLY A 32 -7.60 -8.97 -13.58
N LYS A 33 -7.78 -10.31 -13.55
CA LYS A 33 -9.07 -10.96 -13.22
C LYS A 33 -9.43 -10.86 -11.73
N GLN A 34 -8.50 -10.49 -10.86
CA GLN A 34 -8.72 -10.26 -9.43
C GLN A 34 -9.57 -9.01 -9.16
N ARG A 35 -9.69 -8.13 -10.12
CA ARG A 35 -10.47 -6.88 -10.01
C ARG A 35 -11.92 -7.10 -10.43
N SER A 36 -12.86 -6.60 -9.63
CA SER A 36 -14.28 -6.67 -9.94
C SER A 36 -14.62 -5.79 -11.16
N VAL A 37 -15.75 -6.09 -11.80
CA VAL A 37 -16.26 -5.29 -12.94
C VAL A 37 -16.56 -3.86 -12.49
N GLU A 38 -17.17 -3.68 -11.31
CA GLU A 38 -17.51 -2.39 -10.71
C GLU A 38 -16.24 -1.55 -10.50
N HIS A 39 -15.17 -2.16 -10.00
CA HIS A 39 -13.89 -1.49 -9.80
C HIS A 39 -13.26 -1.07 -11.12
N LYS A 40 -13.26 -1.94 -12.14
CA LYS A 40 -12.75 -1.61 -13.48
C LYS A 40 -13.54 -0.50 -14.16
N ASN A 41 -14.86 -0.47 -14.01
CA ASN A 41 -15.71 0.59 -14.57
C ASN A 41 -15.38 1.99 -14.01
N ARG A 42 -14.70 2.06 -12.87
CA ARG A 42 -14.23 3.32 -12.26
C ARG A 42 -12.86 3.77 -12.77
N ASP A 43 -12.14 2.94 -13.54
CA ASP A 43 -10.80 3.27 -14.04
C ASP A 43 -10.81 4.54 -14.90
N LYS A 44 -11.86 4.76 -15.69
CA LYS A 44 -12.05 5.96 -16.50
C LYS A 44 -12.14 7.27 -15.71
N TYR A 45 -12.42 7.19 -14.40
CA TYR A 45 -12.49 8.34 -13.50
C TYR A 45 -11.30 8.42 -12.53
N ARG A 46 -10.64 7.29 -12.30
CA ARG A 46 -9.54 7.18 -11.32
C ARG A 46 -8.16 7.12 -11.97
N HIS A 47 -8.11 6.86 -13.27
CA HIS A 47 -6.89 6.83 -14.08
C HIS A 47 -5.72 6.08 -13.40
N PRO A 48 -5.89 4.79 -13.00
CA PRO A 48 -4.95 4.11 -12.11
C PRO A 48 -3.54 4.03 -12.69
N GLN A 49 -3.40 3.84 -14.00
CA GLN A 49 -2.09 3.76 -14.64
C GLN A 49 -1.37 5.10 -14.53
N GLN A 50 -2.01 6.19 -14.98
CA GLN A 50 -1.42 7.52 -14.94
C GLN A 50 -1.10 7.96 -13.52
N THR A 51 -1.99 7.65 -12.56
CA THR A 51 -1.80 7.98 -11.14
C THR A 51 -0.58 7.27 -10.55
N LEU A 52 -0.46 5.96 -10.75
CA LEU A 52 0.64 5.19 -10.19
C LEU A 52 1.96 5.48 -10.90
N GLU A 53 1.95 5.76 -12.21
CA GLU A 53 3.11 6.22 -12.97
C GLU A 53 3.56 7.62 -12.52
N PHE A 54 2.63 8.55 -12.28
CA PHE A 54 2.92 9.89 -11.75
C PHE A 54 3.62 9.83 -10.39
N PHE A 55 3.18 8.94 -9.50
CA PHE A 55 3.86 8.70 -8.23
C PHE A 55 5.14 7.87 -8.38
N GLY A 56 5.48 7.44 -9.58
CA GLY A 56 6.69 6.68 -9.87
C GLY A 56 6.74 5.32 -9.18
N VAL A 57 5.58 4.65 -9.04
CA VAL A 57 5.50 3.31 -8.42
C VAL A 57 6.10 2.26 -9.35
N LYS A 58 7.02 1.44 -8.82
CA LYS A 58 7.66 0.33 -9.52
C LYS A 58 7.42 -0.99 -8.78
N ASP A 59 7.45 -2.09 -9.50
CA ASP A 59 7.13 -3.43 -8.98
C ASP A 59 8.11 -4.00 -7.95
N ASN A 60 9.26 -3.35 -7.78
CA ASN A 60 10.29 -3.72 -6.79
C ASN A 60 10.33 -2.82 -5.55
N MET A 61 9.34 -1.95 -5.40
CA MET A 61 9.27 -1.00 -4.29
C MET A 61 8.53 -1.57 -3.07
N THR A 62 8.86 -1.02 -1.91
CA THR A 62 8.01 -1.11 -0.71
C THR A 62 7.01 0.04 -0.75
N VAL A 63 5.74 -0.30 -0.78
CA VAL A 63 4.63 0.66 -0.85
C VAL A 63 3.74 0.50 0.38
N VAL A 64 3.30 1.61 0.96
CA VAL A 64 2.24 1.65 1.97
C VAL A 64 1.01 2.26 1.34
N GLU A 65 -0.11 1.56 1.36
CA GLU A 65 -1.43 2.08 1.04
C GLU A 65 -2.16 2.43 2.33
N VAL A 66 -2.50 3.71 2.50
CA VAL A 66 -3.12 4.24 3.72
C VAL A 66 -4.62 4.28 3.54
N TRP A 67 -5.36 3.67 4.48
CA TRP A 67 -6.80 3.55 4.50
C TRP A 67 -7.37 3.09 3.14
N PRO A 68 -7.02 1.85 2.73
CA PRO A 68 -7.38 1.31 1.40
C PRO A 68 -8.90 1.18 1.18
N GLY A 69 -9.72 1.33 2.22
CA GLY A 69 -11.14 1.04 2.19
C GLY A 69 -11.38 -0.43 1.79
N GLU A 70 -12.23 -0.68 0.83
CA GLU A 70 -12.46 -2.03 0.30
C GLU A 70 -11.33 -2.54 -0.61
N GLY A 71 -10.21 -1.80 -0.75
CA GLY A 71 -9.01 -2.23 -1.47
C GLY A 71 -9.03 -2.01 -2.97
N TRP A 72 -9.57 -0.89 -3.45
CA TRP A 72 -9.62 -0.61 -4.88
C TRP A 72 -8.21 -0.52 -5.52
N TYR A 73 -7.28 0.22 -4.90
CA TYR A 73 -5.89 0.25 -5.35
C TYR A 73 -5.12 -1.00 -4.92
N THR A 74 -5.46 -1.60 -3.78
CA THR A 74 -4.87 -2.89 -3.34
C THR A 74 -5.01 -3.98 -4.41
N GLU A 75 -6.13 -4.03 -5.13
CA GLU A 75 -6.36 -4.98 -6.24
C GLU A 75 -5.35 -4.82 -7.38
N ILE A 76 -4.73 -3.65 -7.51
CA ILE A 76 -3.68 -3.35 -8.49
C ILE A 76 -2.30 -3.53 -7.87
N LEU A 77 -2.07 -2.90 -6.71
CA LEU A 77 -0.76 -2.86 -6.04
C LEU A 77 -0.30 -4.25 -5.59
N ALA A 78 -1.21 -5.06 -5.04
CA ALA A 78 -0.84 -6.38 -4.52
C ALA A 78 -0.25 -7.29 -5.60
N PRO A 79 -0.89 -7.56 -6.74
CA PRO A 79 -0.28 -8.38 -7.79
C PRO A 79 0.91 -7.70 -8.45
N TYR A 80 0.93 -6.35 -8.56
CA TYR A 80 2.03 -5.62 -9.15
C TYR A 80 3.33 -5.77 -8.34
N LEU A 81 3.25 -5.64 -7.02
CA LEU A 81 4.40 -5.70 -6.12
C LEU A 81 4.79 -7.14 -5.73
N LYS A 82 3.93 -8.12 -5.98
CA LYS A 82 4.02 -9.46 -5.41
C LYS A 82 5.34 -10.17 -5.59
N SER A 83 6.00 -10.02 -6.73
CA SER A 83 7.19 -10.80 -7.08
C SER A 83 8.47 -10.21 -6.51
N ARG A 84 8.58 -8.88 -6.44
CA ARG A 84 9.82 -8.16 -6.19
C ARG A 84 9.70 -7.05 -5.16
N GLY A 85 8.48 -6.58 -4.90
CA GLY A 85 8.19 -5.50 -3.97
C GLY A 85 7.49 -5.99 -2.71
N LYS A 86 6.95 -5.04 -1.96
CA LYS A 86 6.21 -5.25 -0.72
C LYS A 86 5.04 -4.27 -0.63
N LEU A 87 3.89 -4.74 -0.16
CA LEU A 87 2.72 -3.90 0.11
C LEU A 87 2.33 -4.00 1.57
N TYR A 88 2.32 -2.86 2.25
CA TYR A 88 1.64 -2.66 3.51
C TYR A 88 0.29 -2.01 3.26
N ALA A 89 -0.76 -2.55 3.85
CA ALA A 89 -2.10 -1.98 3.86
C ALA A 89 -2.39 -1.46 5.28
N ALA A 90 -2.19 -0.16 5.49
CA ALA A 90 -2.42 0.50 6.77
C ALA A 90 -3.91 0.84 6.91
N HIS A 91 -4.67 -0.09 7.50
CA HIS A 91 -6.11 -0.02 7.58
C HIS A 91 -6.62 0.51 8.93
N PHE A 92 -7.93 0.60 9.10
CA PHE A 92 -8.58 0.94 10.34
C PHE A 92 -8.32 -0.12 11.42
N SER A 93 -8.45 0.28 12.69
CA SER A 93 -8.52 -0.68 13.80
C SER A 93 -9.80 -1.50 13.76
N ALA A 94 -9.77 -2.71 14.30
CA ALA A 94 -10.96 -3.53 14.49
C ALA A 94 -11.99 -2.88 15.44
N ASP A 95 -11.52 -1.96 16.28
CA ASP A 95 -12.36 -1.21 17.23
C ASP A 95 -12.72 0.20 16.72
N ALA A 96 -12.44 0.51 15.42
CA ALA A 96 -12.71 1.83 14.87
C ALA A 96 -14.21 2.16 14.86
N GLU A 97 -14.51 3.40 15.20
CA GLU A 97 -15.87 3.96 15.06
C GLU A 97 -15.86 5.12 14.06
N PRO A 98 -16.96 5.39 13.36
CA PRO A 98 -18.22 4.62 13.34
C PRO A 98 -18.10 3.25 12.64
N SER A 99 -19.13 2.43 12.73
CA SER A 99 -19.21 1.05 12.19
C SER A 99 -18.83 0.93 10.70
N TYR A 100 -18.97 2.02 9.94
CA TYR A 100 -18.51 2.11 8.55
C TYR A 100 -17.04 1.69 8.40
N PHE A 101 -16.15 2.12 9.29
CA PHE A 101 -14.72 1.76 9.26
C PHE A 101 -14.48 0.28 9.55
N LYS A 102 -15.22 -0.29 10.52
CA LYS A 102 -15.19 -1.73 10.82
C LYS A 102 -15.64 -2.57 9.63
N ASN A 103 -16.73 -2.15 8.98
CA ASN A 103 -17.27 -2.86 7.82
C ASN A 103 -16.29 -2.85 6.65
N ASN A 104 -15.64 -1.71 6.38
CA ASN A 104 -14.58 -1.61 5.37
C ASN A 104 -13.41 -2.56 5.68
N LEU A 105 -12.93 -2.57 6.92
CA LEU A 105 -11.87 -3.50 7.33
C LEU A 105 -12.31 -4.96 7.17
N HIS A 106 -13.54 -5.28 7.57
CA HIS A 106 -14.09 -6.64 7.44
C HIS A 106 -14.09 -7.11 5.98
N GLU A 107 -14.64 -6.32 5.06
CA GLU A 107 -14.70 -6.67 3.65
C GLU A 107 -13.29 -6.72 3.01
N PHE A 108 -12.39 -5.83 3.42
CA PHE A 108 -10.99 -5.88 3.01
C PHE A 108 -10.31 -7.18 3.45
N VAL A 109 -10.42 -7.55 4.73
CA VAL A 109 -9.83 -8.78 5.28
C VAL A 109 -10.43 -10.02 4.62
N LYS A 110 -11.73 -10.06 4.40
CA LYS A 110 -12.42 -11.12 3.67
C LYS A 110 -11.87 -11.26 2.24
N LYS A 111 -11.70 -10.15 1.52
CA LYS A 111 -11.12 -10.12 0.17
C LYS A 111 -9.72 -10.74 0.14
N ILE A 112 -8.82 -10.28 1.01
CA ILE A 112 -7.44 -10.78 1.00
C ILE A 112 -7.33 -12.25 1.41
N LYS A 113 -8.15 -12.71 2.34
CA LYS A 113 -8.20 -14.11 2.78
C LYS A 113 -8.77 -15.05 1.70
N ASN A 114 -9.76 -14.59 0.94
CA ASN A 114 -10.41 -15.41 -0.09
C ASN A 114 -9.55 -15.62 -1.34
N GLN A 115 -8.53 -14.78 -1.56
CA GLN A 115 -7.64 -14.89 -2.72
C GLN A 115 -6.16 -14.87 -2.31
N PRO A 116 -5.67 -15.84 -1.54
CA PRO A 116 -4.30 -15.85 -1.02
C PRO A 116 -3.25 -15.91 -2.13
N LYS A 117 -3.58 -16.47 -3.29
CA LYS A 117 -2.70 -16.47 -4.46
C LYS A 117 -2.45 -15.05 -5.00
N VAL A 118 -3.33 -14.10 -4.76
CA VAL A 118 -3.17 -12.70 -5.18
C VAL A 118 -2.61 -11.86 -4.04
N TYR A 119 -3.24 -11.95 -2.86
CA TYR A 119 -3.04 -11.01 -1.75
C TYR A 119 -2.20 -11.56 -0.61
N GLY A 120 -1.77 -12.83 -0.64
CA GLY A 120 -1.11 -13.48 0.50
C GLY A 120 0.24 -12.89 0.93
N LYS A 121 0.77 -11.91 0.19
CA LYS A 121 1.96 -11.14 0.56
C LYS A 121 1.65 -9.71 1.03
N VAL A 122 0.37 -9.33 1.10
CA VAL A 122 -0.04 -8.04 1.65
C VAL A 122 0.12 -8.10 3.17
N GLU A 123 0.85 -7.16 3.73
CA GLU A 123 0.97 -7.00 5.18
C GLU A 123 -0.06 -5.99 5.67
N LEU A 124 -1.00 -6.47 6.47
CA LEU A 124 -2.01 -5.62 7.11
C LEU A 124 -1.38 -4.97 8.34
N THR A 125 -1.38 -3.64 8.35
CA THR A 125 -1.01 -2.81 9.50
C THR A 125 -2.18 -1.92 9.90
N VAL A 126 -2.05 -1.20 11.01
CA VAL A 126 -3.13 -0.36 11.53
C VAL A 126 -2.69 1.09 11.57
N LEU A 127 -3.52 1.97 10.99
CA LEU A 127 -3.46 3.41 11.20
C LEU A 127 -4.75 3.86 11.88
N GLN A 128 -4.68 4.17 13.15
CA GLN A 128 -5.82 4.68 13.94
C GLN A 128 -5.30 5.65 15.00
N PRO A 129 -5.18 6.94 14.67
CA PRO A 129 -4.79 7.96 15.63
C PRO A 129 -5.75 8.00 16.85
N PRO A 130 -5.26 8.35 18.04
CA PRO A 130 -3.86 8.58 18.36
C PRO A 130 -3.06 7.31 18.72
N LYS A 131 -3.70 6.13 18.78
CA LYS A 131 -3.13 4.90 19.35
C LYS A 131 -2.17 4.17 18.41
N PHE A 132 -2.53 4.05 17.14
CA PHE A 132 -1.80 3.24 16.17
C PHE A 132 -1.31 4.13 15.03
N LEU A 133 -0.01 4.40 15.02
CA LEU A 133 0.64 5.31 14.05
C LEU A 133 1.81 4.66 13.30
N GLN A 134 2.17 3.40 13.62
CA GLN A 134 3.23 2.69 12.93
C GLN A 134 2.66 1.90 11.75
N ILE A 135 2.64 2.52 10.58
CA ILE A 135 2.02 1.96 9.36
C ILE A 135 2.94 1.02 8.58
N ALA A 136 4.25 1.10 8.82
CA ALA A 136 5.31 0.23 8.33
C ALA A 136 6.53 0.44 9.24
N PRO A 137 7.61 -0.35 9.14
CA PRO A 137 8.87 -0.02 9.80
C PRO A 137 9.39 1.35 9.36
N ASP A 138 9.93 2.13 10.28
CA ASP A 138 10.43 3.48 10.00
C ASP A 138 11.48 3.44 8.88
N GLY A 139 11.42 4.40 7.96
CA GLY A 139 12.36 4.52 6.86
C GLY A 139 12.37 3.34 5.89
N SER A 140 11.30 2.55 5.78
CA SER A 140 11.25 1.35 4.94
C SER A 140 10.51 1.52 3.62
N ALA A 141 9.63 2.49 3.50
CA ALA A 141 8.76 2.66 2.33
C ALA A 141 9.40 3.55 1.25
N ASP A 142 9.35 3.10 0.01
CA ASP A 142 9.71 3.90 -1.16
C ASP A 142 8.57 4.86 -1.52
N ARG A 143 7.32 4.42 -1.29
CA ARG A 143 6.09 5.19 -1.53
C ARG A 143 5.10 4.99 -0.40
N VAL A 144 4.48 6.08 0.03
CA VAL A 144 3.27 6.03 0.86
C VAL A 144 2.16 6.69 0.06
N LEU A 145 1.05 6.00 -0.14
CA LEU A 145 -0.05 6.42 -1.01
C LEU A 145 -1.34 6.52 -0.23
N THR A 146 -2.08 7.59 -0.46
CA THR A 146 -3.42 7.78 0.09
C THR A 146 -4.36 8.37 -0.94
N PHE A 147 -5.63 7.94 -0.89
CA PHE A 147 -6.62 8.28 -1.90
C PHE A 147 -7.93 8.73 -1.24
N ARG A 148 -8.15 10.04 -1.20
CA ARG A 148 -9.37 10.68 -0.68
C ARG A 148 -9.63 10.40 0.81
N ASN A 149 -8.61 10.62 1.61
CA ASN A 149 -8.68 10.42 3.05
C ASN A 149 -8.33 11.68 3.86
N VAL A 150 -7.67 12.68 3.25
CA VAL A 150 -7.17 13.87 3.97
C VAL A 150 -8.32 14.63 4.63
N HIS A 151 -9.44 14.83 3.93
CA HIS A 151 -10.61 15.50 4.49
C HIS A 151 -11.16 14.80 5.75
N ASN A 152 -11.08 13.46 5.84
CA ASN A 152 -11.50 12.74 7.04
C ASN A 152 -10.55 13.02 8.22
N TRP A 153 -9.25 13.07 7.97
CA TRP A 153 -8.27 13.38 9.02
C TRP A 153 -8.35 14.84 9.48
N MET A 154 -8.68 15.77 8.57
CA MET A 154 -8.93 17.17 8.92
C MET A 154 -10.18 17.31 9.79
N LYS A 155 -11.25 16.60 9.46
CA LYS A 155 -12.50 16.62 10.23
C LYS A 155 -12.25 16.24 11.70
N ASP A 156 -11.40 15.26 11.94
CA ASP A 156 -11.13 14.70 13.27
C ASP A 156 -9.88 15.30 13.94
N ASP A 157 -9.28 16.37 13.39
CA ASP A 157 -8.02 16.99 13.86
C ASP A 157 -6.82 16.00 13.90
N GLN A 158 -6.83 15.01 13.04
CA GLN A 158 -5.82 13.94 13.00
C GLN A 158 -4.79 14.10 11.88
N ALA A 159 -4.96 15.05 10.97
CA ALA A 159 -4.14 15.20 9.78
C ALA A 159 -2.64 15.27 10.10
N ALA A 160 -2.24 16.10 11.08
CA ALA A 160 -0.83 16.25 11.47
C ALA A 160 -0.21 14.93 11.96
N ALA A 161 -0.94 14.18 12.80
CA ALA A 161 -0.48 12.88 13.31
C ALA A 161 -0.32 11.84 12.19
N VAL A 162 -1.27 11.81 11.24
CA VAL A 162 -1.24 10.89 10.10
C VAL A 162 -0.10 11.24 9.14
N PHE A 163 0.07 12.52 8.78
CA PHE A 163 1.18 12.94 7.92
C PHE A 163 2.54 12.64 8.56
N ASN A 164 2.68 12.82 9.87
CA ASN A 164 3.90 12.44 10.58
C ASN A 164 4.14 10.93 10.56
N ALA A 165 3.11 10.11 10.71
CA ALA A 165 3.22 8.65 10.59
C ALA A 165 3.67 8.23 9.18
N MET A 166 3.10 8.85 8.14
CA MET A 166 3.50 8.62 6.74
C MET A 166 4.95 9.05 6.48
N TYR A 167 5.36 10.21 7.02
CA TYR A 167 6.73 10.70 6.92
C TYR A 167 7.73 9.73 7.57
N LYS A 168 7.45 9.22 8.77
CA LYS A 168 8.30 8.25 9.46
C LYS A 168 8.48 6.95 8.69
N ALA A 169 7.44 6.48 8.02
CA ALA A 169 7.50 5.25 7.21
C ALA A 169 8.37 5.42 5.96
N LEU A 170 8.48 6.64 5.41
CA LEU A 170 9.22 6.91 4.18
C LEU A 170 10.73 6.82 4.37
N LYS A 171 11.40 6.22 3.41
CA LYS A 171 12.86 6.32 3.25
C LYS A 171 13.28 7.77 2.97
N PRO A 172 14.53 8.15 3.26
CA PRO A 172 15.11 9.36 2.65
C PRO A 172 14.95 9.33 1.13
N GLY A 173 14.33 10.38 0.57
CA GLY A 173 14.00 10.43 -0.87
C GLY A 173 12.75 9.62 -1.28
N GLY A 174 12.06 9.00 -0.33
CA GLY A 174 10.75 8.40 -0.57
C GLY A 174 9.69 9.46 -0.89
N ILE A 175 8.60 9.04 -1.55
CA ILE A 175 7.54 9.97 -2.01
C ILE A 175 6.21 9.63 -1.33
N LEU A 176 5.56 10.66 -0.79
CA LEU A 176 4.16 10.63 -0.39
C LEU A 176 3.29 11.00 -1.60
N GLY A 177 2.43 10.08 -2.03
CA GLY A 177 1.43 10.31 -3.07
C GLY A 177 0.04 10.54 -2.46
N VAL A 178 -0.51 11.73 -2.69
CA VAL A 178 -1.83 12.12 -2.20
C VAL A 178 -2.76 12.39 -3.37
N VAL A 179 -3.90 11.72 -3.38
CA VAL A 179 -5.03 12.05 -4.26
C VAL A 179 -6.19 12.50 -3.40
N GLU A 180 -6.69 13.71 -3.65
CA GLU A 180 -7.83 14.24 -2.90
C GLU A 180 -8.81 14.99 -3.83
N HIS A 181 -9.99 15.28 -3.34
CA HIS A 181 -10.93 16.18 -3.99
C HIS A 181 -10.48 17.62 -3.81
N ARG A 182 -10.07 18.27 -4.90
CA ARG A 182 -9.53 19.62 -4.87
C ARG A 182 -10.64 20.65 -4.63
N ASN A 183 -10.47 21.49 -3.62
CA ASN A 183 -11.32 22.64 -3.37
C ASN A 183 -11.18 23.68 -4.47
N SER A 184 -12.18 24.53 -4.61
CA SER A 184 -12.13 25.70 -5.49
C SER A 184 -11.14 26.73 -4.91
N THR A 185 -10.27 27.27 -5.76
CA THR A 185 -9.36 28.36 -5.38
C THR A 185 -10.09 29.66 -5.00
N LEU A 186 -11.38 29.75 -5.30
CA LEU A 186 -12.25 30.89 -4.94
C LEU A 186 -12.87 30.77 -3.54
N LYS A 187 -12.65 29.64 -2.86
CA LYS A 187 -13.20 29.38 -1.53
C LYS A 187 -12.06 29.15 -0.53
N PRO A 188 -12.12 29.78 0.64
CA PRO A 188 -11.15 29.48 1.69
C PRO A 188 -11.27 28.01 2.12
N GLN A 189 -10.16 27.44 2.59
CA GLN A 189 -10.18 26.10 3.16
C GLN A 189 -10.96 26.11 4.48
N ASP A 190 -11.95 25.26 4.56
CA ASP A 190 -12.57 24.89 5.83
C ASP A 190 -11.61 23.97 6.60
N SER A 191 -11.27 24.35 7.84
CA SER A 191 -10.32 23.60 8.68
C SER A 191 -10.75 22.16 8.96
N LYS A 192 -12.05 21.89 8.91
CA LYS A 192 -12.64 20.54 9.10
C LYS A 192 -12.92 19.82 7.80
N ALA A 193 -12.73 20.49 6.67
CA ALA A 193 -12.99 19.94 5.34
C ALA A 193 -14.37 19.25 5.23
N GLU A 194 -15.42 19.83 5.85
CA GLU A 194 -16.75 19.21 5.93
C GLU A 194 -17.39 18.96 4.56
N SER A 195 -17.01 19.74 3.56
CA SER A 195 -17.41 19.55 2.17
C SER A 195 -16.79 18.31 1.52
N GLY A 196 -15.77 17.69 2.14
CA GLY A 196 -14.95 16.63 1.55
C GLY A 196 -13.92 17.13 0.54
N TYR A 197 -13.74 18.45 0.39
CA TYR A 197 -12.77 19.06 -0.52
C TYR A 197 -11.63 19.70 0.26
N VAL A 198 -10.40 19.58 -0.28
CA VAL A 198 -9.16 20.07 0.34
C VAL A 198 -8.45 21.00 -0.63
N SER A 199 -7.94 22.13 -0.13
CA SER A 199 -7.13 23.06 -0.92
C SER A 199 -5.79 22.44 -1.25
N GLU A 200 -5.24 22.86 -2.38
CA GLU A 200 -3.94 22.41 -2.87
C GLU A 200 -2.77 23.16 -2.19
N ASP A 201 -3.09 24.33 -1.59
CA ASP A 201 -2.14 25.26 -0.94
C ASP A 201 -1.86 24.88 0.52
#